data_843f088099df7b85349bdab1fc70194d
#
_entry.id   843f088099df7b85349bdab1fc70194d
#
_cell.length_a   1.000
_cell.length_b   1.000
_cell.length_c   1.000
_cell.angle_alpha   90.00
_cell.angle_beta   90.00
_cell.angle_gamma   90.00
#
_symmetry.space_group_name_H-M   'P 1'
#
loop_
_entity.id
_entity.type
_entity.pdbx_description
1 polymer ?
#
loop_
_entity_poly.entity_id
_entity_poly.type
_entity_poly.pdbx_seq_one_letter_code
_entity_poly.pdbx_strand_id
1 'polypeptide(L)'
;MDTAEEKVISEESVAGGIFREILYLLLKIVAIATAIVVIFTFIFGVFRYADNAMLPAVKDGDLVFYYRLRKSYVASDLVVLNYQGKEQVRRVIATAGDVVDITEDGLTINGAPQQEHQIYEKTQRYDTGVDFPIKLQEGQIFVLGDSRENAS
;
A
#
# COMPACT_ATOMS: atom_id res chain seq x y z
N MET A 1 36.55 38.44 47.54
CA MET A 1 35.10 38.11 47.44
C MET A 1 34.58 38.11 46.02
N ASP A 2 35.37 38.57 45.08
CA ASP A 2 35.01 38.71 43.64
C ASP A 2 35.05 37.42 42.77
N THR A 3 35.94 36.48 43.10
CA THR A 3 36.18 35.29 42.29
C THR A 3 35.11 34.20 42.40
N ALA A 4 34.32 34.17 43.46
CA ALA A 4 33.28 33.17 43.66
C ALA A 4 31.98 33.55 42.91
N GLU A 5 31.64 34.84 42.88
CA GLU A 5 30.48 35.35 42.14
C GLU A 5 30.68 35.26 40.63
N GLU A 6 31.86 35.55 40.10
CA GLU A 6 32.21 35.44 38.69
C GLU A 6 32.14 34.00 38.22
N LYS A 7 32.51 33.02 39.04
CA LYS A 7 32.41 31.60 38.73
C LYS A 7 30.96 31.10 38.70
N VAL A 8 30.12 31.54 39.59
CA VAL A 8 28.69 31.20 39.64
C VAL A 8 27.96 31.75 38.39
N ILE A 9 28.21 33.01 38.02
CA ILE A 9 27.63 33.63 36.83
C ILE A 9 28.08 32.90 35.53
N SER A 10 29.34 32.45 35.49
CA SER A 10 29.82 31.70 34.32
C SER A 10 29.19 30.29 34.20
N GLU A 11 28.98 29.61 35.33
CA GLU A 11 28.34 28.28 35.36
C GLU A 11 26.84 28.36 34.99
N GLU A 12 26.11 29.38 35.45
CA GLU A 12 24.71 29.59 35.03
C GLU A 12 24.59 29.94 33.54
N SER A 13 25.50 30.73 33.00
CA SER A 13 25.54 31.07 31.58
C SER A 13 25.81 29.85 30.70
N VAL A 14 26.72 28.99 31.14
CA VAL A 14 27.05 27.73 30.44
C VAL A 14 25.87 26.75 30.53
N ALA A 15 25.26 26.60 31.69
CA ALA A 15 24.09 25.74 31.89
C ALA A 15 22.89 26.18 31.01
N GLY A 16 22.63 27.49 30.91
CA GLY A 16 21.61 28.06 30.04
C GLY A 16 21.89 27.82 28.55
N GLY A 17 23.18 27.88 28.15
CA GLY A 17 23.63 27.56 26.81
C GLY A 17 23.36 26.07 26.46
N ILE A 18 23.77 25.17 27.34
CA ILE A 18 23.56 23.73 27.18
C ILE A 18 22.08 23.38 27.13
N PHE A 19 21.27 23.96 27.98
CA PHE A 19 19.82 23.74 27.99
C PHE A 19 19.17 24.14 26.65
N ARG A 20 19.59 25.28 26.10
CA ARG A 20 19.10 25.75 24.79
C ARG A 20 19.50 24.79 23.66
N GLU A 21 20.73 24.29 23.67
CA GLU A 21 21.22 23.33 22.67
C GLU A 21 20.45 21.99 22.75
N ILE A 22 20.20 21.50 23.96
CA ILE A 22 19.38 20.30 24.19
C ILE A 22 17.95 20.52 23.69
N LEU A 23 17.34 21.67 24.01
CA LEU A 23 16.00 21.99 23.53
C LEU A 23 15.93 22.05 22.00
N TYR A 24 16.95 22.64 21.35
CA TYR A 24 17.06 22.67 19.89
C TYR A 24 17.18 21.25 19.30
N LEU A 25 17.96 20.38 19.92
CA LEU A 25 18.10 18.99 19.50
C LEU A 25 16.76 18.25 19.62
N LEU A 26 16.06 18.41 20.75
CA LEU A 26 14.75 17.79 20.95
C LEU A 26 13.73 18.26 19.91
N LEU A 27 13.68 19.57 19.62
CA LEU A 27 12.79 20.12 18.59
C LEU A 27 13.08 19.54 17.20
N LYS A 28 14.35 19.37 16.86
CA LYS A 28 14.74 18.72 15.59
C LYS A 28 14.27 17.26 15.54
N ILE A 29 14.47 16.52 16.62
CA ILE A 29 14.04 15.12 16.69
C ILE A 29 12.51 15.02 16.55
N VAL A 30 11.76 15.85 17.25
CA VAL A 30 10.29 15.91 17.15
C VAL A 30 9.85 16.28 15.74
N ALA A 31 10.49 17.25 15.10
CA ALA A 31 10.17 17.65 13.74
C ALA A 31 10.40 16.49 12.73
N ILE A 32 11.52 15.80 12.85
CA ILE A 32 11.83 14.63 12.01
C ILE A 32 10.83 13.50 12.24
N ALA A 33 10.54 13.17 13.50
CA ALA A 33 9.56 12.15 13.83
C ALA A 33 8.17 12.49 13.28
N THR A 34 7.74 13.74 13.41
CA THR A 34 6.48 14.22 12.85
C THR A 34 6.46 14.08 11.31
N ALA A 35 7.55 14.47 10.63
CA ALA A 35 7.66 14.33 9.19
C ALA A 35 7.55 12.87 8.75
N ILE A 36 8.19 11.95 9.45
CA ILE A 36 8.11 10.50 9.18
C ILE A 36 6.66 10.01 9.35
N VAL A 37 5.99 10.37 10.44
CA VAL A 37 4.59 9.99 10.68
C VAL A 37 3.68 10.53 9.56
N VAL A 38 3.85 11.77 9.14
CA VAL A 38 3.07 12.37 8.05
C VAL A 38 3.30 11.61 6.74
N ILE A 39 4.56 11.30 6.41
CA ILE A 39 4.91 10.57 5.18
C ILE A 39 4.26 9.19 5.17
N PHE A 40 4.40 8.42 6.25
CA PHE A 40 3.82 7.07 6.32
C PHE A 40 2.29 7.06 6.43
N THR A 41 1.68 8.12 6.94
CA THR A 41 0.23 8.22 7.02
C THR A 41 -0.40 8.60 5.68
N PHE A 42 0.18 9.57 4.95
CA PHE A 42 -0.45 10.15 3.76
C PHE A 42 0.12 9.63 2.44
N ILE A 43 1.41 9.31 2.37
CA ILE A 43 2.08 8.94 1.12
C ILE A 43 2.22 7.43 0.97
N PHE A 44 2.64 6.75 2.03
CA PHE A 44 2.82 5.31 2.04
C PHE A 44 1.81 4.64 2.97
N GLY A 45 1.53 3.39 2.70
CA GLY A 45 0.81 2.51 3.61
C GLY A 45 1.64 1.27 3.89
N VAL A 46 1.42 0.69 5.05
CA VAL A 46 1.99 -0.58 5.44
C VAL A 46 0.96 -1.38 6.21
N PHE A 47 0.80 -2.64 5.86
CA PHE A 47 -0.04 -3.56 6.62
C PHE A 47 0.50 -4.98 6.53
N ARG A 48 0.07 -5.83 7.45
CA ARG A 48 0.37 -7.25 7.42
C ARG A 48 -0.71 -7.98 6.64
N TYR A 49 -0.30 -8.62 5.55
CA TYR A 49 -1.20 -9.40 4.71
C TYR A 49 -1.69 -10.64 5.47
N ALA A 50 -2.99 -10.89 5.43
CA ALA A 50 -3.63 -11.99 6.14
C ALA A 50 -4.63 -12.71 5.23
N ASP A 51 -4.14 -13.20 4.08
CA ASP A 51 -4.94 -13.86 3.07
C ASP A 51 -4.02 -14.74 2.19
N ASN A 52 -4.60 -15.73 1.52
CA ASN A 52 -3.90 -16.64 0.61
C ASN A 52 -4.23 -16.39 -0.86
N ALA A 53 -5.08 -15.42 -1.15
CA ALA A 53 -5.57 -15.12 -2.50
C ALA A 53 -4.48 -14.70 -3.49
N MET A 54 -3.31 -14.31 -3.01
CA MET A 54 -2.18 -13.87 -3.84
C MET A 54 -1.01 -14.86 -3.87
N LEU A 55 -1.22 -16.08 -3.41
CA LEU A 55 -0.19 -17.11 -3.53
C LEU A 55 0.14 -17.39 -5.00
N PRO A 56 1.41 -17.61 -5.34
CA PRO A 56 2.59 -17.59 -4.48
C PRO A 56 3.24 -16.20 -4.33
N ALA A 57 2.70 -15.16 -4.99
CA ALA A 57 3.32 -13.83 -5.08
C ALA A 57 3.39 -13.10 -3.72
N VAL A 58 2.32 -13.18 -2.93
CA VAL A 58 2.25 -12.62 -1.57
C VAL A 58 1.66 -13.69 -0.66
N LYS A 59 2.27 -13.89 0.51
CA LYS A 59 1.90 -14.95 1.46
C LYS A 59 1.26 -14.36 2.71
N ASP A 60 0.45 -15.17 3.37
CA ASP A 60 -0.05 -14.83 4.70
C ASP A 60 1.12 -14.51 5.65
N GLY A 61 0.98 -13.39 6.36
CA GLY A 61 1.99 -12.87 7.28
C GLY A 61 3.00 -11.90 6.67
N ASP A 62 3.06 -11.75 5.35
CA ASP A 62 3.97 -10.81 4.68
C ASP A 62 3.64 -9.35 5.04
N LEU A 63 4.67 -8.52 5.10
CA LEU A 63 4.53 -7.08 5.30
C LEU A 63 4.48 -6.40 3.93
N VAL A 64 3.33 -5.80 3.62
CA VAL A 64 3.08 -5.13 2.35
C VAL A 64 3.26 -3.63 2.51
N PHE A 65 4.18 -3.06 1.72
CA PHE A 65 4.36 -1.62 1.59
C PHE A 65 3.75 -1.15 0.28
N TYR A 66 2.95 -0.10 0.32
CA TYR A 66 2.31 0.43 -0.88
C TYR A 66 2.28 1.95 -0.91
N TYR A 67 2.21 2.49 -2.13
CA TYR A 67 2.17 3.92 -2.38
C TYR A 67 0.73 4.38 -2.62
N ARG A 68 0.24 5.30 -1.79
CA ARG A 68 -1.19 5.71 -1.78
C ARG A 68 -1.56 6.70 -2.89
N LEU A 69 -0.61 7.46 -3.39
CA LEU A 69 -0.90 8.58 -4.30
C LEU A 69 -0.96 8.17 -5.78
N ARG A 70 -0.61 6.93 -6.11
CA ARG A 70 -0.72 6.43 -7.49
C ARG A 70 -2.18 6.15 -7.82
N LYS A 71 -2.64 6.72 -8.95
CA LYS A 71 -4.02 6.56 -9.44
C LYS A 71 -4.09 5.99 -10.85
N SER A 72 -2.95 5.70 -11.48
CA SER A 72 -2.88 5.07 -12.79
C SER A 72 -2.29 3.67 -12.63
N TYR A 73 -2.98 2.69 -13.16
CA TYR A 73 -2.60 1.28 -13.06
C TYR A 73 -2.49 0.68 -14.45
N VAL A 74 -1.64 -0.32 -14.60
CA VAL A 74 -1.50 -1.12 -15.82
C VAL A 74 -1.72 -2.59 -15.49
N ALA A 75 -2.01 -3.39 -16.51
CA ALA A 75 -2.15 -4.84 -16.33
C ALA A 75 -0.90 -5.43 -15.68
N SER A 76 -1.09 -6.39 -14.80
CA SER A 76 -0.09 -7.06 -13.94
C SER A 76 0.39 -6.26 -12.71
N ASP A 77 0.00 -4.99 -12.53
CA ASP A 77 0.28 -4.27 -11.27
C ASP A 77 -0.38 -4.97 -10.07
N LEU A 78 0.31 -4.99 -8.93
CA LEU A 78 -0.28 -5.34 -7.65
C LEU A 78 -0.86 -4.08 -7.00
N VAL A 79 -2.11 -4.16 -6.58
CA VAL A 79 -2.81 -3.06 -5.94
C VAL A 79 -3.32 -3.46 -4.57
N VAL A 80 -3.31 -2.49 -3.66
CA VAL A 80 -3.97 -2.62 -2.36
C VAL A 80 -5.32 -1.93 -2.47
N LEU A 81 -6.36 -2.69 -2.21
CA LEU A 81 -7.73 -2.18 -2.18
C LEU A 81 -8.33 -2.37 -0.79
N ASN A 82 -9.25 -1.50 -0.43
CA ASN A 82 -10.02 -1.65 0.79
C ASN A 82 -11.40 -2.19 0.42
N TYR A 83 -11.70 -3.40 0.84
CA TYR A 83 -12.99 -4.03 0.65
C TYR A 83 -13.60 -4.37 2.01
N GLN A 84 -14.77 -3.82 2.28
CA GLN A 84 -15.50 -3.99 3.56
C GLN A 84 -14.64 -3.67 4.81
N GLY A 85 -13.75 -2.66 4.71
CA GLY A 85 -12.87 -2.25 5.81
C GLY A 85 -11.62 -3.10 5.98
N LYS A 86 -11.36 -4.07 5.09
CA LYS A 86 -10.15 -4.89 5.08
C LYS A 86 -9.27 -4.51 3.90
N GLU A 87 -7.98 -4.37 4.15
CA GLU A 87 -6.98 -4.19 3.10
C GLU A 87 -6.68 -5.54 2.45
N GLN A 88 -6.80 -5.58 1.13
CA GLN A 88 -6.54 -6.77 0.32
C GLN A 88 -5.55 -6.42 -0.79
N VAL A 89 -4.70 -7.39 -1.15
CA VAL A 89 -3.85 -7.28 -2.33
C VAL A 89 -4.49 -8.05 -3.47
N ARG A 90 -4.53 -7.46 -4.64
CA ARG A 90 -5.05 -8.10 -5.87
C ARG A 90 -4.18 -7.68 -7.06
N ARG A 91 -4.24 -8.45 -8.13
CA ARG A 91 -3.56 -8.14 -9.39
C ARG A 91 -4.51 -7.46 -10.36
N VAL A 92 -4.05 -6.38 -10.99
CA VAL A 92 -4.77 -5.72 -12.07
C VAL A 92 -4.72 -6.61 -13.31
N ILE A 93 -5.87 -6.97 -13.82
CA ILE A 93 -6.04 -7.82 -14.99
C ILE A 93 -6.39 -6.98 -16.22
N ALA A 94 -7.28 -6.00 -16.05
CA ALA A 94 -7.71 -5.11 -17.10
C ALA A 94 -7.95 -3.70 -16.56
N THR A 95 -7.92 -2.72 -17.47
CA THR A 95 -8.03 -1.29 -17.15
C THR A 95 -9.15 -0.63 -17.95
N ALA A 96 -9.40 0.65 -17.72
CA ALA A 96 -10.44 1.40 -18.41
C ALA A 96 -10.36 1.25 -19.93
N GLY A 97 -11.51 0.98 -20.56
CA GLY A 97 -11.65 0.75 -21.98
C GLY A 97 -11.67 -0.73 -22.38
N ASP A 98 -11.10 -1.61 -21.56
CA ASP A 98 -11.10 -3.04 -21.82
C ASP A 98 -12.49 -3.67 -21.61
N VAL A 99 -12.76 -4.72 -22.34
CA VAL A 99 -13.91 -5.61 -22.16
C VAL A 99 -13.42 -6.91 -21.56
N VAL A 100 -13.90 -7.22 -20.36
CA VAL A 100 -13.55 -8.46 -19.64
C VAL A 100 -14.72 -9.43 -19.74
N ASP A 101 -14.44 -10.67 -20.08
CA ASP A 101 -15.42 -11.75 -20.05
C ASP A 101 -14.81 -13.00 -19.40
N ILE A 102 -15.65 -13.72 -18.67
CA ILE A 102 -15.30 -15.01 -18.07
C ILE A 102 -16.26 -16.04 -18.62
N THR A 103 -15.73 -16.91 -19.45
CA THR A 103 -16.45 -18.00 -20.11
C THR A 103 -16.07 -19.35 -19.53
N GLU A 104 -16.68 -20.43 -20.01
CA GLU A 104 -16.29 -21.80 -19.65
C GLU A 104 -14.83 -22.11 -20.06
N ASP A 105 -14.30 -21.43 -21.08
CA ASP A 105 -12.93 -21.58 -21.53
C ASP A 105 -11.92 -20.78 -20.68
N GLY A 106 -12.40 -19.84 -19.84
CA GLY A 106 -11.61 -19.00 -18.96
C GLY A 106 -11.79 -17.52 -19.20
N LEU A 107 -10.78 -16.75 -18.76
CA LEU A 107 -10.75 -15.29 -18.81
C LEU A 107 -10.37 -14.81 -20.22
N THR A 108 -11.15 -13.88 -20.75
CA THR A 108 -10.83 -13.17 -21.98
C THR A 108 -10.81 -11.65 -21.74
N ILE A 109 -9.92 -10.96 -22.44
CA ILE A 109 -9.87 -9.49 -22.47
C ILE A 109 -9.93 -9.05 -23.92
N ASN A 110 -10.90 -8.20 -24.25
CA ASN A 110 -11.17 -7.73 -25.60
C ASN A 110 -11.35 -8.89 -26.60
N GLY A 111 -11.93 -10.01 -26.13
CA GLY A 111 -12.14 -11.23 -26.90
C GLY A 111 -10.92 -12.14 -27.09
N ALA A 112 -9.76 -11.74 -26.56
CA ALA A 112 -8.55 -12.56 -26.60
C ALA A 112 -8.39 -13.37 -25.31
N PRO A 113 -8.17 -14.70 -25.37
CA PRO A 113 -7.88 -15.50 -24.19
C PRO A 113 -6.62 -15.03 -23.49
N GLN A 114 -6.68 -14.90 -22.17
CA GLN A 114 -5.51 -14.52 -21.37
C GLN A 114 -4.71 -15.74 -20.97
N GLN A 115 -3.44 -15.77 -21.38
CA GLN A 115 -2.48 -16.77 -20.91
C GLN A 115 -1.80 -16.26 -19.66
N GLU A 116 -2.29 -16.67 -18.51
CA GLU A 116 -1.76 -16.28 -17.22
C GLU A 116 -0.69 -17.29 -16.77
N HIS A 117 0.56 -17.07 -17.18
CA HIS A 117 1.68 -18.00 -16.93
C HIS A 117 1.97 -18.30 -15.46
N GLN A 118 1.45 -17.50 -14.55
CA GLN A 118 1.65 -17.66 -13.11
C GLN A 118 0.41 -18.20 -12.38
N ILE A 119 -0.67 -18.45 -13.13
CA ILE A 119 -1.94 -18.91 -12.58
C ILE A 119 -2.19 -20.31 -13.09
N TYR A 120 -2.21 -21.26 -12.18
CA TYR A 120 -2.35 -22.69 -12.49
C TYR A 120 -3.81 -23.14 -12.48
N GLU A 121 -4.74 -22.27 -12.07
CA GLU A 121 -6.16 -22.57 -11.90
C GLU A 121 -7.00 -21.77 -12.90
N LYS A 122 -8.01 -22.40 -13.47
CA LYS A 122 -8.96 -21.71 -14.35
C LYS A 122 -9.76 -20.67 -13.57
N THR A 123 -9.87 -19.47 -14.12
CA THR A 123 -10.81 -18.47 -13.62
C THR A 123 -12.23 -18.96 -13.91
N GLN A 124 -12.98 -19.23 -12.85
CA GLN A 124 -14.38 -19.63 -12.95
C GLN A 124 -15.29 -18.40 -12.77
N ARG A 125 -16.42 -18.42 -13.45
CA ARG A 125 -17.46 -17.41 -13.25
C ARG A 125 -18.16 -17.66 -11.92
N TYR A 126 -18.30 -16.63 -11.11
CA TYR A 126 -19.11 -16.70 -9.91
C TYR A 126 -20.60 -16.65 -10.30
N ASP A 127 -21.42 -17.42 -9.59
CA ASP A 127 -22.87 -17.48 -9.81
C ASP A 127 -23.59 -16.20 -9.39
N THR A 128 -22.94 -15.37 -8.59
CA THR A 128 -23.48 -14.10 -8.08
C THR A 128 -22.44 -12.99 -8.21
N GLY A 129 -22.84 -11.80 -8.61
CA GLY A 129 -21.97 -10.64 -8.65
C GLY A 129 -22.09 -9.83 -9.93
N VAL A 130 -21.03 -9.77 -10.70
CA VAL A 130 -20.94 -8.95 -11.92
C VAL A 130 -21.41 -9.75 -13.12
N ASP A 131 -22.28 -9.14 -13.93
CA ASP A 131 -22.69 -9.72 -15.22
C ASP A 131 -21.56 -9.52 -16.25
N PHE A 132 -21.19 -10.60 -16.92
CA PHE A 132 -20.19 -10.61 -18.00
C PHE A 132 -20.87 -10.73 -19.37
N PRO A 133 -20.28 -10.13 -20.42
CA PRO A 133 -19.06 -9.34 -20.44
C PRO A 133 -19.24 -7.93 -19.81
N ILE A 134 -18.20 -7.44 -19.16
CA ILE A 134 -18.17 -6.09 -18.59
C ILE A 134 -17.18 -5.19 -19.33
N LYS A 135 -17.61 -3.98 -19.72
CA LYS A 135 -16.75 -2.95 -20.26
C LYS A 135 -16.35 -1.98 -19.14
N LEU A 136 -15.05 -1.91 -18.88
CA LEU A 136 -14.50 -1.04 -17.84
C LEU A 136 -14.58 0.43 -18.24
N GLN A 137 -15.14 1.24 -17.37
CA GLN A 137 -15.26 2.69 -17.53
C GLN A 137 -13.99 3.39 -17.04
N GLU A 138 -13.88 4.69 -17.33
CA GLU A 138 -12.77 5.52 -16.81
C GLU A 138 -12.73 5.44 -15.27
N GLY A 139 -11.52 5.24 -14.73
CA GLY A 139 -11.29 5.05 -13.31
C GLY A 139 -11.59 3.66 -12.77
N GLN A 140 -12.06 2.74 -13.59
CA GLN A 140 -12.28 1.34 -13.21
C GLN A 140 -11.11 0.45 -13.61
N ILE A 141 -10.84 -0.53 -12.77
CA ILE A 141 -9.89 -1.62 -13.03
C ILE A 141 -10.57 -2.94 -12.67
N PHE A 142 -10.22 -3.99 -13.38
CA PHE A 142 -10.62 -5.34 -13.02
C PHE A 142 -9.45 -6.04 -12.34
N VAL A 143 -9.70 -6.62 -11.18
CA VAL A 143 -8.65 -7.22 -10.35
C VAL A 143 -9.03 -8.64 -9.97
N LEU A 144 -8.03 -9.51 -9.89
CA LEU A 144 -8.20 -10.88 -9.42
C LEU A 144 -7.08 -11.26 -8.44
N GLY A 145 -7.30 -12.30 -7.67
CA GLY A 145 -6.26 -12.96 -6.91
C GLY A 145 -5.43 -13.88 -7.80
N ASP A 146 -4.18 -14.13 -7.46
CA ASP A 146 -3.31 -15.08 -8.18
C ASP A 146 -3.72 -16.53 -7.89
N SER A 147 -4.17 -16.82 -6.66
CA SER A 147 -4.80 -18.10 -6.33
C SER A 147 -6.33 -17.98 -6.52
N ARG A 148 -6.85 -18.53 -7.60
CA ARG A 148 -8.25 -18.39 -8.00
C ARG A 148 -9.21 -19.17 -7.10
N GLU A 149 -8.76 -20.24 -6.46
CA GLU A 149 -9.55 -21.02 -5.49
C GLU A 149 -9.69 -20.30 -4.14
N ASN A 150 -8.69 -19.50 -3.74
CA ASN A 150 -8.66 -18.82 -2.45
C ASN A 150 -9.10 -17.34 -2.54
N ALA A 151 -9.32 -16.82 -3.74
CA ALA A 151 -9.73 -15.44 -3.96
C ALA A 151 -11.25 -15.33 -3.99
N SER A 152 -11.85 -15.21 -2.81
CA SER A 152 -13.29 -14.90 -2.64
C SER A 152 -13.55 -13.42 -2.45
#